data_9075c81f5a2eff8f6b356bd3fc5d8b91
#
_entry.id   9075c81f5a2eff8f6b356bd3fc5d8b91
#
_cell.length_a   1.000
_cell.length_b   1.000
_cell.length_c   1.000
_cell.angle_alpha   90.00
_cell.angle_beta   90.00
_cell.angle_gamma   90.00
#
_symmetry.space_group_name_H-M   'P 1'
#
loop_
_entity.id
_entity.type
_entity.pdbx_description
1 polymer ?
#
loop_
_entity_poly.entity_id
_entity_poly.type
_entity_poly.pdbx_seq_one_letter_code
_entity_poly.pdbx_strand_id
1 'polypeptide(L)'
;MKIAIIPRAPEHSPNMVSNDTAILECIAGELRKMGADTITIDSMSGITEEIDIICHMSRSLEVLNSLKEAESNGITVVNTPQSVENCSRLKVMTILEESNIPQPEFRVINDIKDLEGLDYPAWLKRSEGWSCHKDDIYYAKNCAEARDAFKRMLERGIKKVICTRHCNGDIIKFYGVEDKYFTFHYPIIDNTKFGLEKINGTQKHYPFDAEKMRDIVYMAAKSIGLEIYGGDCIVDSEGRIYLIDLNDFPSFSSVREEAAREIALSIMNSRN
;
A
#
# COMPACT_ATOMS: atom_id res chain seq x y z
N MET A 1 1.59 18.66 22.88
CA MET A 1 1.22 18.35 21.50
C MET A 1 0.08 17.34 21.53
N LYS A 2 -1.02 17.64 20.87
CA LYS A 2 -2.22 16.80 20.82
C LYS A 2 -2.32 16.13 19.44
N ILE A 3 -2.36 14.82 19.42
CA ILE A 3 -2.33 14.01 18.20
C ILE A 3 -3.61 13.19 18.09
N ALA A 4 -4.34 13.39 16.99
CA ALA A 4 -5.49 12.58 16.68
C ALA A 4 -5.08 11.32 15.89
N ILE A 5 -5.67 10.18 16.23
CA ILE A 5 -5.45 8.92 15.56
C ILE A 5 -6.76 8.46 14.93
N ILE A 6 -6.78 8.26 13.60
CA ILE A 6 -7.97 7.84 12.86
C ILE A 6 -7.76 6.44 12.30
N PRO A 7 -8.52 5.44 12.73
CA PRO A 7 -8.40 4.07 12.24
C PRO A 7 -8.92 3.94 10.80
N ARG A 8 -8.52 2.84 10.16
CA ARG A 8 -9.08 2.42 8.88
C ARG A 8 -10.47 1.83 9.10
N ALA A 9 -11.43 2.28 8.31
CA ALA A 9 -12.78 1.71 8.34
C ALA A 9 -12.76 0.21 7.96
N PRO A 10 -13.56 -0.64 8.63
CA PRO A 10 -13.53 -2.09 8.43
C PRO A 10 -13.72 -2.54 6.98
N GLU A 11 -14.52 -1.83 6.19
CA GLU A 11 -14.76 -2.11 4.77
C GLU A 11 -13.49 -1.92 3.91
N HIS A 12 -12.52 -1.14 4.37
CA HIS A 12 -11.21 -0.96 3.72
C HIS A 12 -10.11 -1.84 4.32
N SER A 13 -10.45 -2.67 5.32
CA SER A 13 -9.52 -3.53 6.06
C SER A 13 -9.98 -5.00 6.11
N PRO A 14 -10.34 -5.65 4.96
CA PRO A 14 -10.84 -7.01 4.97
C PRO A 14 -9.81 -7.97 5.58
N ASN A 15 -10.22 -8.70 6.63
CA ASN A 15 -9.41 -9.66 7.41
C ASN A 15 -8.20 -9.05 8.14
N MET A 16 -8.08 -7.72 8.23
CA MET A 16 -6.91 -7.05 8.81
C MET A 16 -7.25 -6.06 9.93
N VAL A 17 -8.53 -5.88 10.29
CA VAL A 17 -8.97 -4.88 11.28
C VAL A 17 -8.19 -4.97 12.59
N SER A 18 -8.00 -6.17 13.16
CA SER A 18 -7.24 -6.36 14.39
C SER A 18 -5.77 -5.98 14.26
N ASN A 19 -5.15 -6.21 13.09
CA ASN A 19 -3.77 -5.84 12.85
C ASN A 19 -3.62 -4.32 12.68
N ASP A 20 -4.57 -3.68 11.99
CA ASP A 20 -4.59 -2.23 11.79
C ASP A 20 -4.84 -1.51 13.15
N THR A 21 -5.74 -2.03 13.98
CA THR A 21 -5.96 -1.51 15.34
C THR A 21 -4.68 -1.64 16.18
N ALA A 22 -4.04 -2.81 16.15
CA ALA A 22 -2.87 -3.08 16.97
C ALA A 22 -1.67 -2.19 16.64
N ILE A 23 -1.42 -1.86 15.35
CA ILE A 23 -0.33 -0.91 15.02
C ILE A 23 -0.65 0.50 15.52
N LEU A 24 -1.89 0.98 15.38
CA LEU A 24 -2.28 2.30 15.87
C LEU A 24 -2.20 2.41 17.41
N GLU A 25 -2.56 1.35 18.13
CA GLU A 25 -2.42 1.29 19.59
C GLU A 25 -0.95 1.35 20.02
N CYS A 26 -0.06 0.62 19.33
CA CYS A 26 1.38 0.68 19.57
C CYS A 26 1.93 2.09 19.31
N ILE A 27 1.55 2.73 18.20
CA ILE A 27 1.96 4.11 17.87
C ILE A 27 1.47 5.08 18.95
N ALA A 28 0.20 4.99 19.35
CA ALA A 28 -0.35 5.81 20.43
C ALA A 28 0.42 5.63 21.74
N GLY A 29 0.83 4.40 22.04
CA GLY A 29 1.65 4.08 23.20
C GLY A 29 3.02 4.75 23.14
N GLU A 30 3.72 4.69 22.00
CA GLU A 30 5.03 5.33 21.81
C GLU A 30 4.91 6.86 21.85
N LEU A 31 3.91 7.46 21.20
CA LEU A 31 3.66 8.90 21.23
C LEU A 31 3.43 9.40 22.67
N ARG A 32 2.64 8.67 23.48
CA ARG A 32 2.44 9.01 24.91
C ARG A 32 3.70 8.92 25.73
N LYS A 33 4.58 7.93 25.48
CA LYS A 33 5.90 7.84 26.13
C LYS A 33 6.80 9.04 25.78
N MET A 34 6.62 9.63 24.61
CA MET A 34 7.32 10.83 24.15
C MET A 34 6.65 12.14 24.62
N GLY A 35 5.59 12.06 25.45
CA GLY A 35 4.92 13.22 26.05
C GLY A 35 3.81 13.84 25.19
N ALA A 36 3.35 13.17 24.14
CA ALA A 36 2.20 13.61 23.38
C ALA A 36 0.88 13.20 24.05
N ASP A 37 -0.15 14.03 23.92
CA ASP A 37 -1.53 13.69 24.23
C ASP A 37 -2.19 13.07 22.99
N THR A 38 -2.68 11.84 23.10
CA THR A 38 -3.25 11.11 21.95
C THR A 38 -4.73 10.83 22.16
N ILE A 39 -5.53 11.12 21.14
CA ILE A 39 -6.95 10.77 21.09
C ILE A 39 -7.25 9.91 19.86
N THR A 40 -8.12 8.93 20.03
CA THR A 40 -8.65 8.17 18.87
C THR A 40 -9.98 8.78 18.46
N ILE A 41 -10.13 9.02 17.15
CA ILE A 41 -11.31 9.66 16.57
C ILE A 41 -11.90 8.69 15.53
N ASP A 42 -13.12 8.26 15.74
CA ASP A 42 -13.83 7.37 14.82
C ASP A 42 -14.52 8.13 13.68
N SER A 43 -14.69 9.45 13.83
CA SER A 43 -15.30 10.32 12.82
C SER A 43 -14.64 11.70 12.80
N MET A 44 -14.76 12.40 11.67
CA MET A 44 -14.17 13.73 11.48
C MET A 44 -14.79 14.81 12.39
N SER A 45 -15.98 14.57 12.97
CA SER A 45 -16.62 15.49 13.94
C SER A 45 -15.82 15.67 15.23
N GLY A 46 -14.86 14.80 15.52
CA GLY A 46 -13.94 14.90 16.65
C GLY A 46 -12.70 15.77 16.42
N ILE A 47 -12.49 16.27 15.20
CA ILE A 47 -11.38 17.18 14.89
C ILE A 47 -11.71 18.56 15.41
N THR A 48 -10.87 19.08 16.29
CA THR A 48 -10.96 20.42 16.89
C THR A 48 -9.72 21.23 16.54
N GLU A 49 -9.79 22.56 16.71
CA GLU A 49 -8.64 23.47 16.53
C GLU A 49 -7.46 23.17 17.46
N GLU A 50 -7.68 22.39 18.51
CA GLU A 50 -6.62 22.00 19.46
C GLU A 50 -5.73 20.85 18.96
N ILE A 51 -6.06 20.19 17.83
CA ILE A 51 -5.26 19.10 17.28
C ILE A 51 -4.09 19.67 16.49
N ASP A 52 -2.90 19.21 16.83
CA ASP A 52 -1.65 19.60 16.17
C ASP A 52 -1.32 18.71 14.98
N ILE A 53 -1.52 17.38 15.13
CA ILE A 53 -1.18 16.38 14.11
C ILE A 53 -2.30 15.35 14.02
N ILE A 54 -2.57 14.87 12.81
CA ILE A 54 -3.47 13.75 12.56
C ILE A 54 -2.66 12.60 11.95
N CYS A 55 -2.62 11.47 12.65
CA CYS A 55 -2.10 10.20 12.13
C CYS A 55 -3.27 9.32 11.73
N HIS A 56 -3.39 8.92 10.47
CA HIS A 56 -4.56 8.20 10.02
C HIS A 56 -4.26 7.02 9.09
N MET A 57 -5.16 6.06 9.07
CA MET A 57 -5.20 4.96 8.12
C MET A 57 -6.44 5.00 7.20
N SER A 58 -7.14 6.12 7.19
CA SER A 58 -8.41 6.25 6.46
C SER A 58 -8.18 6.24 4.94
N ARG A 59 -9.13 5.61 4.23
CA ARG A 59 -9.19 5.53 2.76
C ARG A 59 -10.56 5.99 2.21
N SER A 60 -11.48 6.37 3.08
CA SER A 60 -12.78 6.93 2.68
C SER A 60 -12.59 8.30 2.03
N LEU A 61 -13.20 8.53 0.87
CA LEU A 61 -13.12 9.83 0.19
C LEU A 61 -13.68 10.96 1.04
N GLU A 62 -14.73 10.71 1.82
CA GLU A 62 -15.32 11.69 2.74
C GLU A 62 -14.28 12.12 3.79
N VAL A 63 -13.64 11.16 4.46
CA VAL A 63 -12.62 11.43 5.46
C VAL A 63 -11.40 12.10 4.83
N LEU A 64 -10.95 11.64 3.66
CA LEU A 64 -9.79 12.24 2.97
C LEU A 64 -10.07 13.71 2.59
N ASN A 65 -11.29 14.06 2.16
CA ASN A 65 -11.65 15.45 1.89
C ASN A 65 -11.61 16.32 3.16
N SER A 66 -12.14 15.82 4.27
CA SER A 66 -12.06 16.56 5.53
C SER A 66 -10.63 16.68 6.08
N LEU A 67 -9.77 15.67 5.81
CA LEU A 67 -8.34 15.76 6.13
C LEU A 67 -7.61 16.80 5.28
N LYS A 68 -7.99 16.99 3.99
CA LYS A 68 -7.47 18.09 3.16
C LYS A 68 -7.86 19.47 3.71
N GLU A 69 -9.08 19.60 4.24
CA GLU A 69 -9.51 20.83 4.91
C GLU A 69 -8.68 21.08 6.18
N ALA A 70 -8.43 20.04 6.98
CA ALA A 70 -7.58 20.13 8.16
C ALA A 70 -6.14 20.55 7.79
N GLU A 71 -5.54 19.97 6.75
CA GLU A 71 -4.25 20.39 6.21
C GLU A 71 -4.24 21.87 5.78
N SER A 72 -5.29 22.30 5.09
CA SER A 72 -5.44 23.71 4.65
C SER A 72 -5.52 24.68 5.81
N ASN A 73 -5.98 24.21 6.97
CA ASN A 73 -6.05 24.97 8.23
C ASN A 73 -4.76 24.84 9.07
N GLY A 74 -3.70 24.23 8.54
CA GLY A 74 -2.38 24.17 9.18
C GLY A 74 -2.18 22.98 10.11
N ILE A 75 -3.07 21.98 10.09
CA ILE A 75 -2.90 20.72 10.83
C ILE A 75 -2.01 19.80 10.00
N THR A 76 -0.97 19.25 10.61
CA THR A 76 -0.11 18.25 9.94
C THR A 76 -0.86 16.91 9.83
N VAL A 77 -0.90 16.30 8.64
CA VAL A 77 -1.59 15.02 8.38
C VAL A 77 -0.62 13.99 7.84
N VAL A 78 -0.49 12.84 8.48
CA VAL A 78 0.46 11.74 8.13
C VAL A 78 -0.31 10.43 7.91
N ASN A 79 -0.20 9.81 6.74
CA ASN A 79 0.28 10.29 5.44
C ASN A 79 -0.63 11.39 4.93
N THR A 80 -0.14 12.24 4.00
CA THR A 80 -1.02 13.27 3.44
C THR A 80 -2.22 12.65 2.72
N PRO A 81 -3.41 13.27 2.73
CA PRO A 81 -4.58 12.75 2.01
C PRO A 81 -4.32 12.55 0.52
N GLN A 82 -3.53 13.43 -0.08
CA GLN A 82 -3.15 13.34 -1.49
C GLN A 82 -2.30 12.09 -1.77
N SER A 83 -1.34 11.76 -0.90
CA SER A 83 -0.52 10.57 -1.06
C SER A 83 -1.35 9.28 -0.95
N VAL A 84 -2.34 9.26 -0.05
CA VAL A 84 -3.29 8.14 0.05
C VAL A 84 -4.13 8.00 -1.22
N GLU A 85 -4.64 9.10 -1.79
CA GLU A 85 -5.36 9.05 -3.07
C GLU A 85 -4.47 8.59 -4.24
N ASN A 86 -3.18 8.90 -4.19
CA ASN A 86 -2.19 8.44 -5.17
C ASN A 86 -1.94 6.92 -5.08
N CYS A 87 -2.30 6.27 -3.96
CA CYS A 87 -2.20 4.82 -3.77
C CYS A 87 -3.27 4.01 -4.51
N SER A 88 -4.16 4.64 -5.30
CA SER A 88 -4.99 3.87 -6.23
C SER A 88 -4.11 3.20 -7.29
N ARG A 89 -4.38 1.93 -7.59
CA ARG A 89 -3.47 1.09 -8.38
C ARG A 89 -3.01 1.72 -9.70
N LEU A 90 -3.92 2.31 -10.48
CA LEU A 90 -3.54 2.94 -11.74
C LEU A 90 -2.62 4.14 -11.51
N LYS A 91 -2.92 4.99 -10.52
CA LYS A 91 -2.07 6.14 -10.20
C LYS A 91 -0.68 5.69 -9.75
N VAL A 92 -0.60 4.70 -8.85
CA VAL A 92 0.70 4.13 -8.43
C VAL A 92 1.51 3.73 -9.65
N MET A 93 0.96 2.88 -10.52
CA MET A 93 1.71 2.36 -11.67
C MET A 93 2.14 3.45 -12.64
N THR A 94 1.29 4.46 -12.87
CA THR A 94 1.62 5.61 -13.72
C THR A 94 2.75 6.45 -13.11
N ILE A 95 2.65 6.79 -11.81
CA ILE A 95 3.67 7.58 -11.12
C ILE A 95 5.02 6.83 -11.09
N LEU A 96 4.99 5.51 -10.86
CA LEU A 96 6.21 4.68 -10.87
C LEU A 96 6.86 4.63 -12.26
N GLU A 97 6.05 4.54 -13.33
CA GLU A 97 6.55 4.58 -14.72
C GLU A 97 7.20 5.94 -15.03
N GLU A 98 6.53 7.05 -14.71
CA GLU A 98 7.05 8.41 -14.88
C GLU A 98 8.32 8.66 -14.06
N SER A 99 8.46 8.00 -12.91
CA SER A 99 9.62 8.07 -12.01
C SER A 99 10.72 7.06 -12.36
N ASN A 100 10.56 6.26 -13.42
CA ASN A 100 11.49 5.20 -13.82
C ASN A 100 11.75 4.15 -12.72
N ILE A 101 10.78 3.88 -11.87
CA ILE A 101 10.86 2.84 -10.85
C ILE A 101 10.61 1.47 -11.49
N PRO A 102 11.47 0.46 -11.23
CA PRO A 102 11.30 -0.87 -11.77
C PRO A 102 9.99 -1.52 -11.31
N GLN A 103 9.11 -1.81 -12.26
CA GLN A 103 7.83 -2.49 -12.05
C GLN A 103 7.52 -3.40 -13.24
N PRO A 104 6.58 -4.36 -13.13
CA PRO A 104 6.12 -5.12 -14.27
C PRO A 104 5.48 -4.22 -15.33
N GLU A 105 5.72 -4.49 -16.59
CA GLU A 105 4.99 -3.85 -17.68
C GLU A 105 3.48 -3.99 -17.47
N PHE A 106 2.74 -2.92 -17.75
CA PHE A 106 1.29 -2.92 -17.59
C PHE A 106 0.57 -2.28 -18.76
N ARG A 107 -0.69 -2.65 -18.93
CA ARG A 107 -1.64 -2.00 -19.84
C ARG A 107 -2.96 -1.77 -19.16
N VAL A 108 -3.60 -0.66 -19.51
CA VAL A 108 -4.99 -0.38 -19.13
C VAL A 108 -5.91 -1.06 -20.14
N ILE A 109 -6.83 -1.88 -19.64
CA ILE A 109 -7.78 -2.65 -20.42
C ILE A 109 -9.15 -1.99 -20.25
N ASN A 110 -9.67 -1.44 -21.34
CA ASN A 110 -10.99 -0.83 -21.39
C ASN A 110 -11.98 -1.69 -22.20
N ASP A 111 -11.46 -2.50 -23.13
CA ASP A 111 -12.21 -3.41 -23.97
C ASP A 111 -11.55 -4.80 -24.00
N ILE A 112 -12.35 -5.83 -24.26
CA ILE A 112 -11.85 -7.23 -24.33
C ILE A 112 -10.79 -7.43 -25.42
N LYS A 113 -10.80 -6.59 -26.46
CA LYS A 113 -9.80 -6.62 -27.55
C LYS A 113 -8.43 -6.15 -27.08
N ASP A 114 -8.35 -5.34 -26.04
CA ASP A 114 -7.09 -4.85 -25.47
C ASP A 114 -6.26 -6.00 -24.85
N LEU A 115 -6.89 -7.16 -24.63
CA LEU A 115 -6.22 -8.38 -24.14
C LEU A 115 -5.50 -9.19 -25.24
N GLU A 116 -5.69 -8.82 -26.51
CA GLU A 116 -5.01 -9.48 -27.62
C GLU A 116 -3.56 -9.00 -27.72
N GLY A 117 -2.65 -9.93 -28.05
CA GLY A 117 -1.23 -9.62 -28.19
C GLY A 117 -0.49 -9.27 -26.90
N LEU A 118 -1.08 -9.55 -25.73
CA LEU A 118 -0.38 -9.45 -24.46
C LEU A 118 0.45 -10.71 -24.19
N ASP A 119 1.54 -10.52 -23.44
CA ASP A 119 2.32 -11.63 -22.92
C ASP A 119 1.62 -12.30 -21.75
N TYR A 120 1.59 -13.62 -21.76
CA TYR A 120 1.02 -14.43 -20.69
C TYR A 120 2.10 -15.35 -20.08
N PRO A 121 1.96 -15.73 -18.78
CA PRO A 121 0.87 -15.41 -17.88
C PRO A 121 0.87 -13.94 -17.44
N ALA A 122 -0.33 -13.44 -17.09
CA ALA A 122 -0.56 -12.04 -16.70
C ALA A 122 -1.54 -11.92 -15.53
N TRP A 123 -1.54 -10.78 -14.88
CA TRP A 123 -2.45 -10.45 -13.81
C TRP A 123 -3.44 -9.39 -14.25
N LEU A 124 -4.72 -9.67 -14.13
CA LEU A 124 -5.77 -8.67 -14.27
C LEU A 124 -6.13 -8.15 -12.89
N LYS A 125 -6.08 -6.83 -12.73
CA LYS A 125 -6.31 -6.17 -11.45
C LYS A 125 -7.31 -5.02 -11.63
N ARG A 126 -8.21 -4.84 -10.68
CA ARG A 126 -9.05 -3.64 -10.59
C ARG A 126 -8.16 -2.39 -10.61
N SER A 127 -8.46 -1.40 -11.45
CA SER A 127 -7.62 -0.20 -11.62
C SER A 127 -7.87 0.86 -10.55
N GLU A 128 -9.11 0.99 -10.08
CA GLU A 128 -9.54 2.05 -9.17
C GLU A 128 -9.74 1.54 -7.77
N GLY A 129 -9.40 2.37 -6.78
CA GLY A 129 -9.50 2.03 -5.36
C GLY A 129 -8.54 0.93 -4.93
N TRP A 130 -8.85 0.33 -3.79
CA TRP A 130 -8.07 -0.75 -3.19
C TRP A 130 -8.74 -2.10 -3.40
N SER A 131 -7.97 -3.18 -3.42
CA SER A 131 -8.53 -4.53 -3.51
C SER A 131 -9.20 -4.91 -2.18
N CYS A 132 -10.53 -4.95 -2.19
CA CYS A 132 -11.35 -5.34 -1.05
C CYS A 132 -11.92 -6.76 -1.19
N HIS A 133 -11.89 -7.33 -2.39
CA HIS A 133 -12.39 -8.66 -2.69
C HIS A 133 -11.34 -9.50 -3.43
N LYS A 134 -11.35 -10.82 -3.21
CA LYS A 134 -10.41 -11.73 -3.91
C LYS A 134 -10.53 -11.64 -5.43
N ASP A 135 -11.74 -11.38 -5.95
CA ASP A 135 -12.02 -11.26 -7.38
C ASP A 135 -11.71 -9.86 -7.94
N ASP A 136 -10.96 -9.02 -7.22
CA ASP A 136 -10.36 -7.80 -7.72
C ASP A 136 -8.99 -8.05 -8.38
N ILE A 137 -8.48 -9.29 -8.28
CA ILE A 137 -7.21 -9.72 -8.86
C ILE A 137 -7.37 -11.13 -9.43
N TYR A 138 -7.01 -11.31 -10.69
CA TYR A 138 -7.00 -12.61 -11.36
C TYR A 138 -5.63 -12.89 -12.01
N TYR A 139 -5.15 -14.11 -11.83
CA TYR A 139 -4.03 -14.65 -12.59
C TYR A 139 -4.56 -15.39 -13.82
N ALA A 140 -4.15 -14.97 -15.01
CA ALA A 140 -4.53 -15.56 -16.28
C ALA A 140 -3.33 -16.18 -16.96
N LYS A 141 -3.41 -17.48 -17.27
CA LYS A 141 -2.33 -18.23 -17.94
C LYS A 141 -2.29 -17.95 -19.43
N ASN A 142 -3.38 -17.48 -20.01
CA ASN A 142 -3.55 -17.23 -21.45
C ASN A 142 -4.67 -16.20 -21.70
N CYS A 143 -4.80 -15.77 -22.95
CA CYS A 143 -5.78 -14.80 -23.38
C CYS A 143 -7.24 -15.23 -23.10
N ALA A 144 -7.58 -16.51 -23.19
CA ALA A 144 -8.94 -16.99 -22.95
C ALA A 144 -9.32 -16.80 -21.45
N GLU A 145 -8.43 -17.19 -20.52
CA GLU A 145 -8.63 -16.98 -19.09
C GLU A 145 -8.70 -15.48 -18.74
N ALA A 146 -7.88 -14.65 -19.40
CA ALA A 146 -7.91 -13.20 -19.22
C ALA A 146 -9.25 -12.58 -19.66
N ARG A 147 -9.79 -13.02 -20.81
CA ARG A 147 -11.11 -12.60 -21.29
C ARG A 147 -12.24 -12.97 -20.33
N ASP A 148 -12.19 -14.19 -19.77
CA ASP A 148 -13.20 -14.62 -18.80
C ASP A 148 -13.07 -13.85 -17.47
N ALA A 149 -11.87 -13.58 -17.01
CA ALA A 149 -11.62 -12.73 -15.84
C ALA A 149 -12.15 -11.30 -16.06
N PHE A 150 -11.86 -10.70 -17.23
CA PHE A 150 -12.32 -9.37 -17.57
C PHE A 150 -13.85 -9.28 -17.60
N LYS A 151 -14.55 -10.27 -18.19
CA LYS A 151 -16.02 -10.33 -18.18
C LYS A 151 -16.58 -10.35 -16.77
N ARG A 152 -16.03 -11.21 -15.87
CA ARG A 152 -16.44 -11.26 -14.46
C ARG A 152 -16.22 -9.93 -13.74
N MET A 153 -15.13 -9.21 -14.03
CA MET A 153 -14.89 -7.88 -13.49
C MET A 153 -15.93 -6.88 -14.00
N LEU A 154 -16.28 -6.90 -15.30
CA LEU A 154 -17.33 -6.05 -15.87
C LEU A 154 -18.70 -6.31 -15.24
N GLU A 155 -19.08 -7.57 -15.02
CA GLU A 155 -20.34 -7.95 -14.36
C GLU A 155 -20.42 -7.41 -12.91
N ARG A 156 -19.28 -7.20 -12.26
CA ARG A 156 -19.18 -6.55 -10.94
C ARG A 156 -19.10 -5.03 -11.02
N GLY A 157 -19.28 -4.43 -12.21
CA GLY A 157 -19.23 -2.99 -12.42
C GLY A 157 -17.83 -2.39 -12.50
N ILE A 158 -16.76 -3.21 -12.57
CA ILE A 158 -15.37 -2.75 -12.74
C ILE A 158 -15.14 -2.47 -14.23
N LYS A 159 -15.20 -1.21 -14.62
CA LYS A 159 -15.13 -0.79 -16.03
C LYS A 159 -13.71 -0.68 -16.58
N LYS A 160 -12.73 -0.50 -15.72
CA LYS A 160 -11.33 -0.30 -16.09
C LYS A 160 -10.46 -1.28 -15.32
N VAL A 161 -9.67 -2.06 -16.03
CA VAL A 161 -8.80 -3.10 -15.47
C VAL A 161 -7.36 -2.81 -15.87
N ILE A 162 -6.40 -3.14 -15.02
CA ILE A 162 -4.99 -3.14 -15.36
C ILE A 162 -4.57 -4.58 -15.60
N CYS A 163 -3.89 -4.83 -16.71
CA CYS A 163 -3.19 -6.07 -16.97
C CYS A 163 -1.69 -5.87 -16.79
N THR A 164 -1.09 -6.63 -15.87
CA THR A 164 0.37 -6.59 -15.65
C THR A 164 1.00 -7.92 -16.04
N ARG A 165 2.19 -7.88 -16.64
CA ARG A 165 2.98 -9.07 -16.89
C ARG A 165 3.29 -9.79 -15.59
N HIS A 166 3.23 -11.13 -15.59
CA HIS A 166 3.70 -11.92 -14.45
C HIS A 166 5.23 -11.91 -14.39
N CYS A 167 5.77 -11.63 -13.22
CA CYS A 167 7.19 -11.76 -12.93
C CYS A 167 7.41 -13.02 -12.08
N ASN A 168 8.27 -13.93 -12.58
CA ASN A 168 8.70 -15.09 -11.82
C ASN A 168 9.78 -14.67 -10.83
N GLY A 169 9.69 -15.12 -9.58
CA GLY A 169 10.68 -14.80 -8.57
C GLY A 169 10.15 -14.96 -7.16
N ASP A 170 10.97 -14.59 -6.20
CA ASP A 170 10.61 -14.56 -4.80
C ASP A 170 9.81 -13.30 -4.47
N ILE A 171 8.68 -13.48 -3.79
CA ILE A 171 7.94 -12.36 -3.23
C ILE A 171 8.62 -11.94 -1.93
N ILE A 172 8.88 -10.65 -1.81
CA ILE A 172 9.46 -10.03 -0.62
C ILE A 172 8.53 -8.90 -0.19
N LYS A 173 8.07 -8.96 1.06
CA LYS A 173 7.32 -7.87 1.69
C LYS A 173 8.29 -6.89 2.32
N PHE A 174 8.00 -5.61 2.15
CA PHE A 174 8.78 -4.55 2.75
C PHE A 174 7.91 -3.55 3.52
N TYR A 175 8.53 -2.87 4.47
CA TYR A 175 7.97 -1.75 5.20
C TYR A 175 8.99 -0.63 5.31
N GLY A 176 8.51 0.62 5.31
CA GLY A 176 9.36 1.78 5.47
C GLY A 176 8.67 2.94 6.18
N VAL A 177 9.47 3.79 6.80
CA VAL A 177 9.08 5.08 7.37
C VAL A 177 10.10 6.11 6.91
N GLU A 178 9.68 7.01 6.04
CA GLU A 178 10.57 7.96 5.37
C GLU A 178 11.80 7.26 4.74
N ASP A 179 13.01 7.84 4.88
CA ASP A 179 14.30 7.24 4.54
C ASP A 179 15.01 6.64 5.78
N LYS A 180 14.36 6.70 6.94
CA LYS A 180 14.97 6.40 8.25
C LYS A 180 14.82 4.95 8.67
N TYR A 181 13.71 4.33 8.29
CA TYR A 181 13.43 2.95 8.62
C TYR A 181 13.07 2.14 7.39
N PHE A 182 13.71 1.01 7.22
CA PHE A 182 13.40 0.03 6.18
C PHE A 182 13.62 -1.38 6.69
N THR A 183 12.66 -2.25 6.43
CA THR A 183 12.78 -3.68 6.70
C THR A 183 12.06 -4.49 5.64
N PHE A 184 12.49 -5.74 5.47
CA PHE A 184 11.84 -6.66 4.56
C PHE A 184 11.83 -8.08 5.11
N HIS A 185 10.91 -8.90 4.61
CA HIS A 185 10.84 -10.31 4.95
C HIS A 185 10.17 -11.12 3.84
N TYR A 186 10.44 -12.40 3.84
CA TYR A 186 9.73 -13.36 3.00
C TYR A 186 8.37 -13.67 3.63
N PRO A 187 7.24 -13.54 2.90
CA PRO A 187 5.93 -13.82 3.46
C PRO A 187 5.75 -15.31 3.79
N ILE A 188 5.04 -15.59 4.87
CA ILE A 188 4.56 -16.94 5.16
C ILE A 188 3.38 -17.20 4.22
N ILE A 189 3.54 -18.14 3.29
CA ILE A 189 2.63 -18.39 2.15
C ILE A 189 1.18 -18.69 2.60
N ASP A 190 0.99 -19.31 3.76
CA ASP A 190 -0.32 -19.69 4.26
C ASP A 190 -1.06 -18.56 5.02
N ASN A 191 -0.42 -17.41 5.24
CA ASN A 191 -0.98 -16.32 6.04
C ASN A 191 -1.13 -15.01 5.26
N THR A 192 -1.56 -15.09 4.00
CA THR A 192 -1.69 -13.94 3.10
C THR A 192 -3.16 -13.59 2.82
N LYS A 193 -3.43 -12.31 2.51
CA LYS A 193 -4.79 -11.75 2.37
C LYS A 193 -5.68 -12.53 1.40
N PHE A 194 -5.13 -12.99 0.27
CA PHE A 194 -5.85 -13.67 -0.80
C PHE A 194 -5.22 -15.01 -1.23
N GLY A 195 -4.08 -15.41 -0.67
CA GLY A 195 -3.38 -16.66 -1.00
C GLY A 195 -2.77 -16.69 -2.40
N LEU A 196 -2.58 -15.53 -3.04
CA LEU A 196 -2.07 -15.41 -4.42
C LEU A 196 -0.55 -15.60 -4.51
N GLU A 197 0.15 -15.45 -3.41
CA GLU A 197 1.60 -15.63 -3.30
C GLU A 197 2.03 -17.05 -3.67
N LYS A 198 1.13 -18.04 -3.54
CA LYS A 198 1.36 -19.43 -3.96
C LYS A 198 1.66 -19.58 -5.46
N ILE A 199 1.25 -18.61 -6.29
CA ILE A 199 1.45 -18.66 -7.74
C ILE A 199 2.93 -18.57 -8.10
N ASN A 200 3.73 -17.83 -7.32
CA ASN A 200 5.18 -17.77 -7.51
C ASN A 200 5.93 -19.01 -6.98
N GLY A 201 5.20 -19.92 -6.31
CA GLY A 201 5.75 -21.16 -5.79
C GLY A 201 6.56 -21.00 -4.50
N THR A 202 7.40 -22.00 -4.21
CA THR A 202 8.27 -21.97 -3.03
C THR A 202 9.40 -20.95 -3.21
N GLN A 203 9.65 -20.17 -2.19
CA GLN A 203 10.77 -19.21 -2.15
C GLN A 203 12.11 -19.91 -2.38
N LYS A 204 12.94 -19.34 -3.23
CA LYS A 204 14.25 -19.86 -3.60
C LYS A 204 15.40 -19.06 -2.99
N HIS A 205 15.06 -17.94 -2.34
CA HIS A 205 16.01 -17.02 -1.71
C HIS A 205 17.09 -16.56 -2.71
N TYR A 206 16.65 -16.07 -3.87
CA TYR A 206 17.54 -15.52 -4.87
C TYR A 206 18.36 -14.36 -4.27
N PRO A 207 19.68 -14.33 -4.52
CA PRO A 207 20.51 -13.24 -4.04
C PRO A 207 20.14 -11.93 -4.70
N PHE A 208 20.05 -10.86 -3.90
CA PHE A 208 19.78 -9.50 -4.37
C PHE A 208 20.47 -8.48 -3.49
N ASP A 209 20.56 -7.26 -3.98
CA ASP A 209 21.08 -6.11 -3.24
C ASP A 209 19.96 -5.47 -2.40
N ALA A 210 20.02 -5.63 -1.08
CA ALA A 210 19.03 -5.11 -0.15
C ALA A 210 19.05 -3.58 -0.07
N GLU A 211 20.21 -2.93 -0.21
CA GLU A 211 20.31 -1.47 -0.24
C GLU A 211 19.66 -0.92 -1.51
N LYS A 212 19.89 -1.57 -2.64
CA LYS A 212 19.20 -1.22 -3.88
C LYS A 212 17.68 -1.39 -3.76
N MET A 213 17.20 -2.42 -3.06
CA MET A 213 15.76 -2.57 -2.79
C MET A 213 15.25 -1.41 -1.95
N ARG A 214 15.95 -1.06 -0.87
CA ARG A 214 15.61 0.09 -0.03
C ARG A 214 15.49 1.36 -0.85
N ASP A 215 16.47 1.63 -1.70
CA ASP A 215 16.48 2.84 -2.54
C ASP A 215 15.31 2.86 -3.54
N ILE A 216 15.02 1.74 -4.19
CA ILE A 216 13.87 1.59 -5.11
C ILE A 216 12.56 1.89 -4.39
N VAL A 217 12.31 1.25 -3.24
CA VAL A 217 11.03 1.41 -2.54
C VAL A 217 10.88 2.78 -1.88
N TYR A 218 11.98 3.36 -1.37
CA TYR A 218 11.98 4.72 -0.86
C TYR A 218 11.69 5.74 -1.96
N MET A 219 12.35 5.64 -3.12
CA MET A 219 12.08 6.53 -4.26
C MET A 219 10.63 6.38 -4.74
N ALA A 220 10.09 5.17 -4.75
CA ALA A 220 8.70 4.91 -5.07
C ALA A 220 7.75 5.59 -4.07
N ALA A 221 7.97 5.40 -2.77
CA ALA A 221 7.19 6.05 -1.72
C ALA A 221 7.24 7.57 -1.82
N LYS A 222 8.43 8.12 -2.04
CA LYS A 222 8.64 9.56 -2.22
C LYS A 222 7.91 10.12 -3.43
N SER A 223 7.91 9.41 -4.57
CA SER A 223 7.20 9.87 -5.77
C SER A 223 5.67 9.87 -5.61
N ILE A 224 5.14 9.01 -4.74
CA ILE A 224 3.72 8.97 -4.35
C ILE A 224 3.41 10.03 -3.28
N GLY A 225 4.42 10.44 -2.48
CA GLY A 225 4.29 11.33 -1.34
C GLY A 225 4.03 10.62 -0.01
N LEU A 226 4.40 9.34 0.11
CA LEU A 226 4.20 8.54 1.32
C LEU A 226 5.38 8.67 2.29
N GLU A 227 5.08 8.90 3.57
CA GLU A 227 6.03 8.85 4.67
C GLU A 227 6.03 7.47 5.35
N ILE A 228 4.85 6.88 5.53
CA ILE A 228 4.64 5.55 6.11
C ILE A 228 4.12 4.64 5.01
N TYR A 229 4.89 3.61 4.66
CA TYR A 229 4.58 2.79 3.49
C TYR A 229 4.97 1.33 3.68
N GLY A 230 4.47 0.50 2.80
CA GLY A 230 4.88 -0.88 2.64
C GLY A 230 4.31 -1.48 1.38
N GLY A 231 4.76 -2.67 1.03
CA GLY A 231 4.33 -3.29 -0.20
C GLY A 231 5.03 -4.60 -0.47
N ASP A 232 5.00 -4.98 -1.74
CA ASP A 232 5.58 -6.23 -2.21
C ASP A 232 6.50 -5.99 -3.40
N CYS A 233 7.68 -6.63 -3.38
CA CYS A 233 8.58 -6.74 -4.51
C CYS A 233 8.67 -8.18 -5.00
N ILE A 234 9.02 -8.36 -6.29
CA ILE A 234 9.52 -9.62 -6.82
C ILE A 234 11.03 -9.49 -7.03
N VAL A 235 11.77 -10.48 -6.57
CA VAL A 235 13.19 -10.66 -6.90
C VAL A 235 13.32 -11.88 -7.79
N ASP A 236 13.78 -11.67 -9.02
CA ASP A 236 13.95 -12.76 -9.98
C ASP A 236 15.29 -13.50 -9.80
N SER A 237 15.50 -14.55 -10.62
CA SER A 237 16.71 -15.39 -10.57
C SER A 237 18.01 -14.65 -10.90
N GLU A 238 17.93 -13.45 -11.47
CA GLU A 238 19.08 -12.60 -11.78
C GLU A 238 19.30 -11.49 -10.74
N GLY A 239 18.51 -11.50 -9.65
CA GLY A 239 18.55 -10.50 -8.60
C GLY A 239 17.92 -9.15 -8.98
N ARG A 240 17.15 -9.10 -10.09
CA ARG A 240 16.41 -7.89 -10.47
C ARG A 240 15.17 -7.74 -9.59
N ILE A 241 14.92 -6.51 -9.16
CA ILE A 241 13.85 -6.16 -8.24
C ILE A 241 12.75 -5.45 -9.01
N TYR A 242 11.51 -5.92 -8.86
CA TYR A 242 10.32 -5.31 -9.44
C TYR A 242 9.32 -4.99 -8.34
N LEU A 243 8.94 -3.72 -8.19
CA LEU A 243 7.88 -3.30 -7.28
C LEU A 243 6.52 -3.70 -7.86
N ILE A 244 5.75 -4.51 -7.14
CA ILE A 244 4.47 -5.04 -7.62
C ILE A 244 3.26 -4.52 -6.82
N ASP A 245 3.48 -3.98 -5.63
CA ASP A 245 2.46 -3.35 -4.81
C ASP A 245 3.10 -2.31 -3.88
N LEU A 246 2.44 -1.14 -3.72
CA LEU A 246 2.83 -0.10 -2.79
C LEU A 246 1.57 0.43 -2.11
N ASN A 247 1.57 0.40 -0.80
CA ASN A 247 0.42 0.72 0.03
C ASN A 247 0.74 1.85 1.02
N ASP A 248 -0.26 2.70 1.24
CA ASP A 248 -0.32 3.61 2.36
C ASP A 248 -0.46 2.82 3.67
N PHE A 249 0.24 3.22 4.68
CA PHE A 249 0.13 2.81 6.07
C PHE A 249 -0.24 1.32 6.28
N PRO A 250 0.69 0.37 6.11
CA PRO A 250 0.45 -1.05 6.37
C PRO A 250 0.34 -1.34 7.88
N SER A 251 -0.13 -2.53 8.24
CA SER A 251 -0.27 -2.95 9.65
C SER A 251 1.04 -3.35 10.35
N PHE A 252 2.15 -3.43 9.61
CA PHE A 252 3.49 -3.79 10.13
C PHE A 252 3.51 -5.05 11.02
N SER A 253 2.66 -6.03 10.73
CA SER A 253 2.33 -7.14 11.64
C SER A 253 3.55 -7.96 12.11
N SER A 254 4.60 -8.08 11.29
CA SER A 254 5.83 -8.82 11.63
C SER A 254 6.86 -7.99 12.43
N VAL A 255 6.74 -6.65 12.45
CA VAL A 255 7.73 -5.71 13.03
C VAL A 255 7.04 -4.57 13.77
N ARG A 256 5.87 -4.82 14.35
CA ARG A 256 4.94 -3.81 14.86
C ARG A 256 5.54 -2.85 15.88
N GLU A 257 6.23 -3.38 16.89
CA GLU A 257 6.78 -2.56 17.98
C GLU A 257 7.88 -1.63 17.48
N GLU A 258 8.79 -2.17 16.66
CA GLU A 258 9.88 -1.40 16.06
C GLU A 258 9.31 -0.32 15.12
N ALA A 259 8.42 -0.69 14.21
CA ALA A 259 7.78 0.24 13.30
C ALA A 259 6.98 1.34 14.02
N ALA A 260 6.24 0.99 15.08
CA ALA A 260 5.49 1.95 15.86
C ALA A 260 6.39 3.02 16.50
N ARG A 261 7.56 2.62 16.97
CA ARG A 261 8.55 3.55 17.52
C ARG A 261 9.09 4.50 16.45
N GLU A 262 9.45 3.97 15.28
CA GLU A 262 9.97 4.79 14.18
C GLU A 262 8.91 5.75 13.61
N ILE A 263 7.66 5.28 13.49
CA ILE A 263 6.51 6.12 13.09
C ILE A 263 6.29 7.23 14.12
N ALA A 264 6.30 6.91 15.43
CA ALA A 264 6.13 7.91 16.46
C ALA A 264 7.26 8.96 16.43
N LEU A 265 8.52 8.55 16.21
CA LEU A 265 9.65 9.47 16.05
C LEU A 265 9.47 10.39 14.82
N SER A 266 9.03 9.83 13.68
CA SER A 266 8.73 10.61 12.47
C SER A 266 7.65 11.66 12.75
N ILE A 267 6.51 11.25 13.34
CA ILE A 267 5.40 12.15 13.69
C ILE A 267 5.86 13.28 14.65
N MET A 268 6.66 12.95 15.66
CA MET A 268 7.17 13.96 16.60
C MET A 268 8.11 14.98 15.96
N ASN A 269 8.82 14.59 14.90
CA ASN A 269 9.77 15.43 14.18
C ASN A 269 9.15 16.21 13.00
N SER A 270 7.92 15.90 12.57
CA SER A 270 7.28 16.53 11.41
C SER A 270 6.94 18.02 11.59
N ARG A 271 7.11 18.58 12.77
CA ARG A 271 6.90 20.02 13.10
C ARG A 271 8.18 20.84 13.21
N ASN A 272 9.35 20.23 13.10
CA ASN A 272 10.64 20.93 13.15
C ASN A 272 11.16 21.15 11.72
#